data_7248488ae745fae9adc369e035b3416e
#
_entry.id   7248488ae745fae9adc369e035b3416e
#
_cell.length_a   1.000
_cell.length_b   1.000
_cell.length_c   1.000
_cell.angle_alpha   90.00
_cell.angle_beta   90.00
_cell.angle_gamma   90.00
#
_symmetry.space_group_name_H-M   'P 1'
#
loop_
_entity.id
_entity.type
_entity.pdbx_description
1 polymer ?
#
loop_
_entity_poly.entity_id
_entity_poly.type
_entity_poly.pdbx_seq_one_letter_code
_entity_poly.pdbx_strand_id
1 'polypeptide(L)'
;RVEGSYLKSGFLDSFPAKLVDTIADKFVAHPDRSTTVFFQHGGGAIGKVPADATAFPHRRAVNNMFAVVAWPLPGDSAAHVNYVKSLWVHLEPYTDGYYTNEVSNEAQAIVDANYQGNLGRLREVKKRYDPGNLFRLNANILPAA
;
A
#
# COMPACT_ATOMS: atom_id res chain seq x y z
N ARG A 1 0.98 10.13 -24.86
CA ARG A 1 -0.31 10.50 -24.29
C ARG A 1 -0.08 10.79 -22.81
N VAL A 2 -0.50 11.94 -22.32
CA VAL A 2 -0.37 12.27 -20.89
C VAL A 2 -1.56 11.64 -20.19
N GLU A 3 -1.29 10.86 -19.12
CA GLU A 3 -2.31 10.15 -18.36
C GLU A 3 -2.20 10.51 -16.87
N GLY A 4 -3.36 10.64 -16.23
CA GLY A 4 -3.46 10.64 -14.78
C GLY A 4 -3.53 9.20 -14.29
N SER A 5 -3.02 8.93 -13.09
CA SER A 5 -3.16 7.61 -12.45
C SER A 5 -3.30 7.73 -10.95
N TYR A 6 -3.96 6.74 -10.36
CA TYR A 6 -4.05 6.59 -8.91
C TYR A 6 -4.06 5.10 -8.55
N LEU A 7 -3.44 4.75 -7.43
CA LEU A 7 -3.38 3.38 -6.98
C LEU A 7 -3.55 3.28 -5.44
N LYS A 8 -4.04 2.13 -5.02
CA LYS A 8 -3.95 1.60 -3.67
C LYS A 8 -3.30 0.22 -3.74
N SER A 9 -2.52 -0.14 -2.73
CA SER A 9 -1.91 -1.46 -2.62
C SER A 9 -1.95 -1.98 -1.19
N GLY A 10 -1.86 -3.30 -1.05
CA GLY A 10 -1.78 -3.94 0.26
C GLY A 10 -1.28 -5.37 0.17
N PHE A 11 -0.54 -5.78 1.20
CA PHE A 11 -0.02 -7.14 1.31
C PHE A 11 -1.10 -8.13 1.71
N LEU A 12 -1.06 -9.33 1.14
CA LEU A 12 -1.93 -10.45 1.44
C LEU A 12 -1.10 -11.59 2.03
N ASP A 13 -1.43 -12.02 3.24
CA ASP A 13 -0.85 -13.22 3.86
C ASP A 13 -1.48 -14.52 3.35
N SER A 14 -2.64 -14.41 2.69
CA SER A 14 -3.36 -15.52 2.05
C SER A 14 -4.17 -15.00 0.86
N PHE A 15 -4.67 -15.92 0.04
CA PHE A 15 -5.50 -15.62 -1.12
C PHE A 15 -6.86 -16.34 -1.01
N PRO A 16 -7.81 -15.84 -0.17
CA PRO A 16 -9.08 -16.49 0.04
C PRO A 16 -10.02 -16.33 -1.17
N ALA A 17 -10.83 -17.36 -1.46
CA ALA A 17 -11.82 -17.32 -2.54
C ALA A 17 -12.77 -16.11 -2.42
N LYS A 18 -13.17 -15.73 -1.20
CA LYS A 18 -14.01 -14.56 -0.94
C LYS A 18 -13.41 -13.24 -1.45
N LEU A 19 -12.07 -13.11 -1.51
CA LEU A 19 -11.44 -11.95 -2.13
C LEU A 19 -11.75 -11.87 -3.63
N VAL A 20 -11.70 -13.01 -4.32
CA VAL A 20 -12.03 -13.09 -5.76
C VAL A 20 -13.49 -12.70 -5.98
N ASP A 21 -14.41 -13.25 -5.18
CA ASP A 21 -15.84 -12.92 -5.24
C ASP A 21 -16.07 -11.41 -4.99
N THR A 22 -15.38 -10.85 -4.01
CA THR A 22 -15.46 -9.41 -3.70
C THR A 22 -14.98 -8.56 -4.88
N ILE A 23 -13.86 -8.94 -5.50
CA ILE A 23 -13.35 -8.21 -6.68
C ILE A 23 -14.37 -8.30 -7.82
N ALA A 24 -14.87 -9.48 -8.11
CA ALA A 24 -15.84 -9.69 -9.20
C ALA A 24 -17.14 -8.89 -8.98
N ASP A 25 -17.63 -8.80 -7.74
CA ASP A 25 -18.84 -8.06 -7.38
C ASP A 25 -18.64 -6.52 -7.42
N LYS A 26 -17.48 -6.04 -7.00
CA LYS A 26 -17.23 -4.59 -6.82
C LYS A 26 -16.49 -3.93 -7.98
N PHE A 27 -15.90 -4.71 -8.89
CA PHE A 27 -15.20 -4.17 -10.04
C PHE A 27 -16.20 -3.64 -11.08
N VAL A 28 -16.07 -2.36 -11.42
CA VAL A 28 -16.91 -1.71 -12.44
C VAL A 28 -16.03 -1.12 -13.54
N ALA A 29 -16.16 -1.66 -14.74
CA ALA A 29 -15.51 -1.11 -15.93
C ALA A 29 -16.12 0.25 -16.30
N HIS A 30 -15.33 1.12 -16.92
CA HIS A 30 -15.78 2.44 -17.36
C HIS A 30 -15.04 2.85 -18.64
N PRO A 31 -15.72 3.44 -19.64
CA PRO A 31 -15.10 3.77 -20.93
C PRO A 31 -13.98 4.81 -20.85
N ASP A 32 -14.06 5.74 -19.87
CA ASP A 32 -13.12 6.86 -19.75
C ASP A 32 -11.92 6.58 -18.84
N ARG A 33 -11.77 5.35 -18.37
CA ARG A 33 -10.62 4.93 -17.57
C ARG A 33 -10.24 3.48 -17.81
N SER A 34 -8.96 3.17 -17.65
CA SER A 34 -8.48 1.81 -17.47
C SER A 34 -8.43 1.49 -15.99
N THR A 35 -9.05 0.40 -15.57
CA THR A 35 -9.00 -0.09 -14.19
C THR A 35 -8.40 -1.48 -14.18
N THR A 36 -7.46 -1.73 -13.27
CA THR A 36 -6.81 -3.02 -13.14
C THR A 36 -6.69 -3.39 -11.65
N VAL A 37 -7.09 -4.61 -11.29
CA VAL A 37 -6.71 -5.25 -10.04
C VAL A 37 -5.71 -6.35 -10.39
N PHE A 38 -4.51 -6.27 -9.84
CA PHE A 38 -3.46 -7.26 -10.11
C PHE A 38 -2.69 -7.62 -8.85
N PHE A 39 -1.95 -8.71 -8.91
CA PHE A 39 -1.22 -9.27 -7.80
C PHE A 39 0.23 -9.53 -8.19
N GLN A 40 1.16 -9.02 -7.38
CA GLN A 40 2.56 -9.40 -7.43
C GLN A 40 2.80 -10.52 -6.44
N HIS A 41 3.21 -11.67 -6.93
CA HIS A 41 3.52 -12.80 -6.07
C HIS A 41 4.77 -12.51 -5.22
N GLY A 42 4.63 -12.73 -3.90
CA GLY A 42 5.70 -12.69 -2.91
C GLY A 42 6.14 -14.09 -2.49
N GLY A 43 6.97 -14.19 -1.48
CA GLY A 43 7.42 -15.46 -0.91
C GLY A 43 8.83 -15.87 -1.33
N GLY A 44 9.13 -17.17 -1.34
CA GLY A 44 10.46 -17.66 -1.65
C GLY A 44 11.53 -17.12 -0.67
N ALA A 45 12.61 -16.53 -1.18
CA ALA A 45 13.71 -15.99 -0.38
C ALA A 45 13.27 -14.82 0.52
N ILE A 46 12.32 -14.00 0.08
CA ILE A 46 11.79 -12.86 0.86
C ILE A 46 11.14 -13.36 2.16
N GLY A 47 10.33 -14.41 2.09
CA GLY A 47 9.63 -14.98 3.24
C GLY A 47 10.53 -15.75 4.22
N LYS A 48 11.78 -16.04 3.84
CA LYS A 48 12.77 -16.71 4.72
C LYS A 48 13.55 -15.74 5.61
N VAL A 49 13.46 -14.45 5.34
CA VAL A 49 14.11 -13.41 6.16
C VAL A 49 13.25 -13.15 7.40
N PRO A 50 13.81 -13.13 8.63
CA PRO A 50 13.05 -12.74 9.82
C PRO A 50 12.42 -11.34 9.68
N ALA A 51 11.23 -11.14 10.23
CA ALA A 51 10.49 -9.88 10.09
C ALA A 51 11.22 -8.68 10.72
N ASP A 52 12.04 -8.93 11.74
CA ASP A 52 12.84 -7.93 12.47
C ASP A 52 14.26 -7.73 11.91
N ALA A 53 14.68 -8.52 10.92
CA ALA A 53 16.03 -8.42 10.37
C ALA A 53 16.27 -7.11 9.57
N THR A 54 15.22 -6.51 9.04
CA THR A 54 15.28 -5.26 8.25
C THR A 54 14.12 -4.34 8.61
N ALA A 55 14.04 -3.16 7.99
CA ALA A 55 12.89 -2.26 8.15
C ALA A 55 11.57 -2.84 7.60
N PHE A 56 11.63 -3.77 6.64
CA PHE A 56 10.47 -4.37 5.99
C PHE A 56 9.92 -5.55 6.79
N PRO A 57 8.72 -5.44 7.44
CA PRO A 57 8.18 -6.48 8.31
C PRO A 57 7.34 -7.54 7.59
N HIS A 58 6.77 -7.24 6.40
CA HIS A 58 5.75 -8.06 5.72
C HIS A 58 6.33 -9.31 5.05
N ARG A 59 7.02 -10.15 5.85
CA ARG A 59 7.73 -11.36 5.35
C ARG A 59 6.80 -12.55 5.09
N ARG A 60 5.58 -12.51 5.66
CA ARG A 60 4.56 -13.55 5.46
C ARG A 60 3.71 -13.32 4.21
N ALA A 61 3.79 -12.13 3.62
CA ALA A 61 3.00 -11.78 2.46
C ALA A 61 3.24 -12.73 1.28
N VAL A 62 2.17 -13.35 0.80
CA VAL A 62 2.20 -14.23 -0.39
C VAL A 62 1.94 -13.46 -1.68
N ASN A 63 1.28 -12.31 -1.58
CA ASN A 63 1.05 -11.38 -2.68
C ASN A 63 1.06 -9.93 -2.19
N ASN A 64 1.36 -9.00 -3.09
CA ASN A 64 0.99 -7.60 -2.98
C ASN A 64 -0.13 -7.32 -3.99
N MET A 65 -1.31 -6.94 -3.49
CA MET A 65 -2.48 -6.63 -4.30
C MET A 65 -2.50 -5.15 -4.64
N PHE A 66 -2.83 -4.84 -5.89
CA PHE A 66 -2.97 -3.47 -6.41
C PHE A 66 -4.36 -3.24 -6.99
N ALA A 67 -4.95 -2.10 -6.69
CA ALA A 67 -6.06 -1.52 -7.42
C ALA A 67 -5.58 -0.22 -8.07
N VAL A 68 -5.53 -0.20 -9.38
CA VAL A 68 -4.97 0.91 -10.18
C VAL A 68 -6.02 1.44 -11.13
N VAL A 69 -6.06 2.75 -11.28
CA VAL A 69 -6.82 3.43 -12.32
C VAL A 69 -5.90 4.36 -13.10
N ALA A 70 -6.08 4.42 -14.41
CA ALA A 70 -5.47 5.40 -15.29
C ALA A 70 -6.53 6.02 -16.20
N TRP A 71 -6.40 7.30 -16.50
CA TRP A 71 -7.34 8.05 -17.35
C TRP A 71 -6.60 9.05 -18.24
N PRO A 72 -7.14 9.34 -19.44
CA PRO A 72 -6.58 10.38 -20.33
C PRO A 72 -6.70 11.79 -19.68
N LEU A 73 -5.68 12.62 -19.87
CA LEU A 73 -5.73 14.03 -19.52
C LEU A 73 -6.04 14.90 -20.75
N PRO A 74 -6.79 16.02 -20.57
CA PRO A 74 -7.47 16.45 -19.35
C PRO A 74 -8.70 15.58 -19.04
N GLY A 75 -8.94 15.27 -17.79
CA GLY A 75 -10.08 14.47 -17.34
C GLY A 75 -10.43 14.73 -15.86
N ASP A 76 -11.60 14.27 -15.43
CA ASP A 76 -12.05 14.40 -14.04
C ASP A 76 -11.29 13.42 -13.12
N SER A 77 -10.15 13.87 -12.61
CA SER A 77 -9.33 13.10 -11.69
C SER A 77 -10.08 12.67 -10.44
N ALA A 78 -11.00 13.51 -9.93
CA ALA A 78 -11.72 13.23 -8.69
C ALA A 78 -12.64 12.01 -8.81
N ALA A 79 -13.36 11.88 -9.92
CA ALA A 79 -14.25 10.73 -10.17
C ALA A 79 -13.46 9.42 -10.22
N HIS A 80 -12.31 9.41 -10.91
CA HIS A 80 -11.47 8.22 -11.06
C HIS A 80 -10.79 7.82 -9.74
N VAL A 81 -10.25 8.79 -9.00
CA VAL A 81 -9.65 8.56 -7.67
C VAL A 81 -10.70 8.04 -6.69
N ASN A 82 -11.89 8.65 -6.64
CA ASN A 82 -12.96 8.23 -5.74
C ASN A 82 -13.45 6.81 -6.05
N TYR A 83 -13.46 6.41 -7.32
CA TYR A 83 -13.78 5.03 -7.68
C TYR A 83 -12.80 4.03 -7.04
N VAL A 84 -11.48 4.24 -7.17
CA VAL A 84 -10.49 3.33 -6.57
C VAL A 84 -10.59 3.34 -5.04
N LYS A 85 -10.82 4.51 -4.43
CA LYS A 85 -11.03 4.58 -2.97
C LYS A 85 -12.25 3.77 -2.54
N SER A 86 -13.35 3.86 -3.27
CA SER A 86 -14.58 3.08 -2.98
C SER A 86 -14.36 1.58 -3.17
N LEU A 87 -13.67 1.17 -4.23
CA LEU A 87 -13.28 -0.22 -4.44
C LEU A 87 -12.38 -0.71 -3.30
N TRP A 88 -11.38 0.10 -2.90
CA TRP A 88 -10.42 -0.25 -1.88
C TRP A 88 -11.04 -0.50 -0.51
N VAL A 89 -12.10 0.21 -0.12
CA VAL A 89 -12.84 -0.04 1.13
C VAL A 89 -13.30 -1.50 1.25
N HIS A 90 -13.58 -2.16 0.13
CA HIS A 90 -13.98 -3.58 0.11
C HIS A 90 -12.79 -4.54 0.07
N LEU A 91 -11.62 -4.09 -0.41
CA LEU A 91 -10.43 -4.92 -0.57
C LEU A 91 -9.47 -4.82 0.64
N GLU A 92 -9.39 -3.66 1.27
CA GLU A 92 -8.52 -3.38 2.41
C GLU A 92 -8.66 -4.39 3.56
N PRO A 93 -9.86 -4.89 3.93
CA PRO A 93 -10.02 -5.86 5.00
C PRO A 93 -9.29 -7.21 4.79
N TYR A 94 -8.85 -7.48 3.57
CA TYR A 94 -8.06 -8.67 3.24
C TYR A 94 -6.54 -8.43 3.35
N THR A 95 -6.11 -7.19 3.58
CA THR A 95 -4.69 -6.80 3.54
C THR A 95 -4.10 -6.62 4.93
N ASP A 96 -2.78 -6.79 5.03
CA ASP A 96 -1.98 -6.50 6.22
C ASP A 96 -0.84 -5.55 5.85
N GLY A 97 -1.13 -4.23 5.89
CA GLY A 97 -0.19 -3.19 5.50
C GLY A 97 -0.02 -3.02 3.99
N TYR A 98 0.96 -2.21 3.60
CA TYR A 98 1.22 -1.81 2.22
C TYR A 98 2.70 -1.58 1.95
N TYR A 99 3.09 -1.52 0.67
CA TYR A 99 4.45 -1.17 0.28
C TYR A 99 4.63 0.34 0.22
N THR A 100 5.44 0.88 1.11
CA THR A 100 5.61 2.33 1.32
C THR A 100 6.11 3.11 0.09
N ASN A 101 6.77 2.45 -0.85
CA ASN A 101 7.28 3.09 -2.07
C ASN A 101 6.20 3.28 -3.14
N GLU A 102 5.03 2.69 -2.99
CA GLU A 102 3.97 2.69 -4.00
C GLU A 102 2.74 3.50 -3.59
N VAL A 103 2.65 3.84 -2.32
CA VAL A 103 1.52 4.59 -1.75
C VAL A 103 2.04 5.83 -1.05
N SER A 104 1.37 6.96 -1.25
CA SER A 104 1.73 8.25 -0.66
C SER A 104 0.54 8.88 0.05
N ASN A 105 0.84 9.82 0.98
CA ASN A 105 -0.15 10.60 1.72
C ASN A 105 -1.07 9.80 2.65
N GLU A 106 -0.57 8.72 3.24
CA GLU A 106 -1.27 8.03 4.32
C GLU A 106 -1.15 8.80 5.64
N ALA A 107 -2.17 8.69 6.50
CA ALA A 107 -2.12 9.27 7.85
C ALA A 107 -0.98 8.66 8.67
N GLN A 108 -0.34 9.45 9.54
CA GLN A 108 0.80 9.00 10.35
C GLN A 108 0.53 7.70 11.12
N ALA A 109 -0.68 7.53 11.66
CA ALA A 109 -1.05 6.30 12.36
C ALA A 109 -1.02 5.05 11.45
N ILE A 110 -1.37 5.20 10.17
CA ILE A 110 -1.32 4.13 9.18
C ILE A 110 0.13 3.82 8.81
N VAL A 111 0.97 4.85 8.64
CA VAL A 111 2.41 4.70 8.40
C VAL A 111 3.06 3.96 9.57
N ASP A 112 2.76 4.36 10.80
CA ASP A 112 3.30 3.73 12.00
C ASP A 112 2.88 2.25 12.12
N ALA A 113 1.60 1.96 11.92
CA ALA A 113 1.07 0.59 11.97
C ALA A 113 1.71 -0.30 10.89
N ASN A 114 2.05 0.26 9.73
CA ASN A 114 2.66 -0.49 8.63
C ASN A 114 4.06 -1.05 8.96
N TYR A 115 4.79 -0.43 9.89
CA TYR A 115 6.10 -0.94 10.34
C TYR A 115 6.00 -2.02 11.43
N GLN A 116 4.80 -2.31 11.93
CA GLN A 116 4.52 -3.38 12.90
C GLN A 116 5.52 -3.37 14.08
N GLY A 117 6.09 -4.52 14.43
CA GLY A 117 7.05 -4.65 15.52
C GLY A 117 8.39 -3.92 15.31
N ASN A 118 8.69 -3.47 14.08
CA ASN A 118 9.94 -2.77 13.77
C ASN A 118 9.89 -1.27 14.09
N LEU A 119 8.70 -0.69 14.30
CA LEU A 119 8.53 0.75 14.47
C LEU A 119 9.40 1.32 15.60
N GLY A 120 9.43 0.68 16.78
CA GLY A 120 10.22 1.14 17.91
C GLY A 120 11.71 1.29 17.58
N ARG A 121 12.29 0.24 16.98
CA ARG A 121 13.70 0.26 16.55
C ARG A 121 13.96 1.32 15.48
N LEU A 122 13.04 1.48 14.54
CA LEU A 122 13.17 2.49 13.47
C LEU A 122 13.12 3.92 14.03
N ARG A 123 12.29 4.18 15.03
CA ARG A 123 12.24 5.47 15.74
C ARG A 123 13.54 5.78 16.48
N GLU A 124 14.17 4.79 17.11
CA GLU A 124 15.49 4.96 17.75
C GLU A 124 16.60 5.25 16.72
N VAL A 125 16.60 4.54 15.60
CA VAL A 125 17.52 4.83 14.49
C VAL A 125 17.29 6.25 13.96
N LYS A 126 16.03 6.65 13.77
CA LYS A 126 15.65 8.00 13.33
C LYS A 126 16.13 9.06 14.32
N LYS A 127 15.94 8.86 15.63
CA LYS A 127 16.43 9.75 16.69
C LYS A 127 17.94 9.92 16.63
N ARG A 128 18.68 8.85 16.36
CA ARG A 128 20.14 8.87 16.31
C ARG A 128 20.67 9.66 15.10
N TYR A 129 20.07 9.49 13.93
CA TYR A 129 20.61 9.99 12.66
C TYR A 129 19.90 11.23 12.12
N ASP A 130 18.67 11.47 12.52
CA ASP A 130 17.86 12.62 12.13
C ASP A 130 16.91 13.07 13.27
N PRO A 131 17.47 13.51 14.42
CA PRO A 131 16.69 13.90 15.60
C PRO A 131 15.76 15.09 15.34
N GLY A 132 16.12 15.95 14.41
CA GLY A 132 15.31 17.11 14.01
C GLY A 132 14.25 16.80 12.97
N ASN A 133 14.13 15.51 12.55
CA ASN A 133 13.17 15.07 11.53
C ASN A 133 13.24 15.90 10.24
N LEU A 134 14.45 16.16 9.75
CA LEU A 134 14.68 16.90 8.51
C LEU A 134 14.12 16.12 7.29
N PHE A 135 14.39 14.82 7.23
CA PHE A 135 13.89 13.90 6.20
C PHE A 135 12.52 13.36 6.61
N ARG A 136 11.45 14.08 6.27
CA ARG A 136 10.08 13.83 6.76
C ARG A 136 9.02 13.66 5.68
N LEU A 137 9.42 13.60 4.41
CA LEU A 137 8.49 13.41 3.31
C LEU A 137 8.07 11.94 3.17
N ASN A 138 6.91 11.71 2.54
CA ASN A 138 6.32 10.39 2.29
C ASN A 138 6.00 9.63 3.60
N ALA A 139 6.35 8.34 3.66
CA ALA A 139 6.10 7.48 4.83
C ALA A 139 7.09 7.79 5.97
N ASN A 140 6.90 8.95 6.64
CA ASN A 140 7.81 9.44 7.65
C ASN A 140 7.81 8.56 8.91
N ILE A 141 9.00 8.24 9.42
CA ILE A 141 9.21 7.65 10.74
C ILE A 141 9.57 8.79 11.69
N LEU A 142 8.71 9.04 12.69
CA LEU A 142 8.99 10.05 13.71
C LEU A 142 10.12 9.58 14.63
N PRO A 143 11.06 10.48 15.04
CA PRO A 143 12.08 10.14 16.03
C PRO A 143 11.43 9.66 17.35
N ALA A 144 12.11 8.76 18.07
CA ALA A 144 11.70 8.43 19.42
C ALA A 144 11.75 9.67 20.33
N ALA A 145 10.91 9.68 21.36
CA ALA A 145 10.86 10.76 22.35
C ALA A 145 12.19 10.93 23.12
#